data_eb3b19f5f212f19bae190327cc9201fc
#
_entry.id   eb3b19f5f212f19bae190327cc9201fc
#
_cell.length_a   1.000
_cell.length_b   1.000
_cell.length_c   1.000
_cell.angle_alpha   90.00
_cell.angle_beta   90.00
_cell.angle_gamma   90.00
#
_symmetry.space_group_name_H-M   'P 1'
#
loop_
_entity.id
_entity.type
_entity.pdbx_description
1 polymer ?
#
loop_
_entity_poly.entity_id
_entity_poly.type
_entity_poly.pdbx_seq_one_letter_code
_entity_poly.pdbx_strand_id
1 'polypeptide(L)'
;MLYLRRISGNSMLPTLHNGDYIVALRRIFTTYKCNEIIIVKHTQYGEIIKRIAHIDANNQYWLSGDGCDSLSSQAMGAIPKDKVLGALLWHIASQWLSIIK
;
A
#
# COMPACT_ATOMS: atom_id res chain seq x y z
N MET A 1 -12.97 -8.92 2.77
CA MET A 1 -13.40 -7.51 2.87
C MET A 1 -12.62 -6.67 1.87
N LEU A 2 -13.31 -5.83 1.13
CA LEU A 2 -12.72 -4.93 0.14
C LEU A 2 -12.65 -3.51 0.69
N TYR A 3 -11.58 -2.81 0.33
CA TYR A 3 -11.38 -1.41 0.68
C TYR A 3 -11.18 -0.61 -0.59
N LEU A 4 -11.91 0.50 -0.72
CA LEU A 4 -11.73 1.47 -1.79
C LEU A 4 -11.03 2.68 -1.22
N ARG A 5 -9.92 3.09 -1.84
CA ARG A 5 -9.14 4.25 -1.37
C ARG A 5 -8.71 5.11 -2.53
N ARG A 6 -8.65 6.42 -2.28
CA ARG A 6 -8.08 7.38 -3.20
C ARG A 6 -6.63 7.66 -2.79
N ILE A 7 -5.74 7.65 -3.78
CA ILE A 7 -4.32 7.91 -3.53
C ILE A 7 -4.10 9.39 -3.25
N SER A 8 -3.39 9.68 -2.17
CA SER A 8 -2.97 11.02 -1.80
C SER A 8 -1.45 11.04 -1.67
N GLY A 9 -0.81 11.98 -2.36
CA GLY A 9 0.64 12.11 -2.33
C GLY A 9 1.34 11.33 -3.43
N ASN A 10 2.66 11.32 -3.40
CA ASN A 10 3.51 10.85 -4.49
C ASN A 10 4.47 9.73 -4.09
N SER A 11 4.28 9.12 -2.91
CA SER A 11 5.22 8.12 -2.40
C SER A 11 5.25 6.83 -3.23
N MET A 12 4.23 6.60 -4.03
CA MET A 12 4.13 5.40 -4.88
C MET A 12 4.33 5.68 -6.36
N LEU A 13 4.82 6.87 -6.73
CA LEU A 13 5.19 7.15 -8.10
C LEU A 13 6.33 6.24 -8.54
N PRO A 14 6.38 5.81 -9.80
CA PRO A 14 5.40 6.08 -10.86
C PRO A 14 4.24 5.10 -10.92
N THR A 15 4.14 4.18 -9.97
CA THR A 15 3.14 3.11 -9.99
C THR A 15 1.73 3.64 -9.71
N LEU A 16 1.59 4.44 -8.66
CA LEU A 16 0.32 5.06 -8.29
C LEU A 16 0.49 6.57 -8.22
N HIS A 17 -0.47 7.30 -8.79
CA HIS A 17 -0.45 8.76 -8.86
C HIS A 17 -1.48 9.35 -7.91
N ASN A 18 -1.21 10.55 -7.43
CA ASN A 18 -2.19 11.29 -6.64
C ASN A 18 -3.50 11.41 -7.40
N GLY A 19 -4.61 11.10 -6.73
CA GLY A 19 -5.94 11.11 -7.33
C GLY A 19 -6.39 9.78 -7.92
N ASP A 20 -5.51 8.81 -8.05
CA ASP A 20 -5.89 7.46 -8.49
C ASP A 20 -6.74 6.78 -7.41
N TYR A 21 -7.55 5.82 -7.83
CA TYR A 21 -8.29 4.96 -6.90
C TYR A 21 -7.74 3.55 -6.92
N ILE A 22 -7.76 2.91 -5.77
CA ILE A 22 -7.39 1.50 -5.65
C ILE A 22 -8.47 0.73 -4.91
N VAL A 23 -8.58 -0.55 -5.24
CA VAL A 23 -9.37 -1.51 -4.49
C VAL A 23 -8.41 -2.52 -3.90
N ALA A 24 -8.49 -2.73 -2.59
CA ALA A 24 -7.63 -3.67 -1.88
C ALA A 24 -8.46 -4.77 -1.23
N LEU A 25 -7.92 -5.98 -1.18
CA LEU A 25 -8.56 -7.14 -0.60
C LEU A 25 -7.81 -7.59 0.64
N ARG A 26 -8.52 -7.72 1.75
CA ARG A 26 -7.97 -8.26 2.99
C ARG A 26 -7.85 -9.77 2.90
N ARG A 27 -6.70 -10.30 3.28
CA ARG A 27 -6.46 -11.75 3.37
C ARG A 27 -6.52 -12.19 4.82
N ILE A 28 -7.45 -13.11 5.10
CA ILE A 28 -7.64 -13.62 6.46
C ILE A 28 -6.85 -14.91 6.66
N PHE A 29 -6.86 -15.80 5.67
CA PHE A 29 -6.28 -17.14 5.78
C PHE A 29 -4.88 -17.28 5.21
N THR A 30 -4.43 -16.30 4.43
CA THR A 30 -3.10 -16.33 3.81
C THR A 30 -2.33 -15.07 4.17
N THR A 31 -1.00 -15.12 4.00
CA THR A 31 -0.15 -13.95 4.20
C THR A 31 -0.04 -13.14 2.92
N TYR A 32 0.41 -11.91 3.08
CA TYR A 32 0.79 -11.06 1.94
C TYR A 32 2.19 -11.43 1.49
N LYS A 33 2.52 -11.11 0.25
CA LYS A 33 3.79 -11.51 -0.37
C LYS A 33 4.65 -10.30 -0.67
N CYS A 34 5.96 -10.56 -0.75
CA CYS A 34 6.92 -9.55 -1.17
C CYS A 34 6.52 -8.94 -2.51
N ASN A 35 6.75 -7.65 -2.66
CA ASN A 35 6.41 -6.82 -3.83
C ASN A 35 4.92 -6.48 -3.99
N GLU A 36 4.05 -6.97 -3.13
CA GLU A 36 2.66 -6.53 -3.15
C GLU A 36 2.53 -5.12 -2.57
N ILE A 37 1.59 -4.36 -3.13
CA ILE A 37 1.22 -3.04 -2.59
C ILE A 37 0.10 -3.27 -1.58
N ILE A 38 0.27 -2.73 -0.38
CA ILE A 38 -0.69 -2.94 0.70
C ILE A 38 -1.12 -1.61 1.32
N ILE A 39 -2.30 -1.62 1.92
CA ILE A 39 -2.79 -0.53 2.76
C ILE A 39 -2.52 -0.92 4.21
N VAL A 40 -1.83 -0.06 4.94
CA VAL A 40 -1.43 -0.31 6.33
C VAL A 40 -1.99 0.78 7.22
N LYS A 41 -2.52 0.40 8.38
CA LYS A 41 -2.89 1.34 9.43
C LYS A 41 -1.70 1.48 10.37
N HIS A 42 -0.82 2.43 10.07
CA HIS A 42 0.40 2.65 10.83
C HIS A 42 0.12 3.41 12.11
N THR A 43 0.76 3.01 13.21
CA THR A 43 0.53 3.64 14.51
C THR A 43 0.97 5.12 14.54
N GLN A 44 2.02 5.46 13.78
CA GLN A 44 2.57 6.81 13.77
C GLN A 44 2.08 7.63 12.59
N TYR A 45 2.00 7.04 11.40
CA TYR A 45 1.71 7.76 10.17
C TYR A 45 0.26 7.63 9.69
N GLY A 46 -0.58 6.87 10.43
CA GLY A 46 -1.96 6.64 10.02
C GLY A 46 -2.07 5.65 8.87
N GLU A 47 -3.12 5.80 8.06
CA GLU A 47 -3.32 4.90 6.92
C GLU A 47 -2.39 5.29 5.77
N ILE A 48 -1.54 4.36 5.38
CA ILE A 48 -0.55 4.56 4.32
C ILE A 48 -0.64 3.42 3.30
N ILE A 49 -0.18 3.70 2.09
CA ILE A 49 -0.15 2.74 0.99
C ILE A 49 1.30 2.60 0.55
N LYS A 50 1.84 1.41 0.68
CA LYS A 50 3.25 1.13 0.42
C LYS A 50 3.42 -0.25 -0.19
N ARG A 51 4.62 -0.52 -0.72
CA ARG A 51 4.98 -1.83 -1.25
C ARG A 51 5.73 -2.63 -0.19
N ILE A 52 5.50 -3.93 -0.12
CA ILE A 52 6.28 -4.81 0.76
C ILE A 52 7.67 -5.00 0.14
N ALA A 53 8.69 -4.49 0.81
CA ALA A 53 10.08 -4.62 0.36
C ALA A 53 10.64 -6.00 0.71
N HIS A 54 10.39 -6.46 1.94
CA HIS A 54 10.78 -7.82 2.36
C HIS A 54 9.95 -8.24 3.58
N ILE A 55 10.00 -9.52 3.86
CA ILE A 55 9.32 -10.14 5.01
C ILE A 55 10.41 -10.77 5.86
N ASP A 56 10.44 -10.43 7.16
CA ASP A 56 11.50 -10.90 8.04
C ASP A 56 11.19 -12.29 8.62
N ALA A 57 12.11 -12.79 9.45
CA ALA A 57 12.00 -14.12 10.07
C ALA A 57 10.79 -14.22 11.02
N ASN A 58 10.29 -13.10 11.51
CA ASN A 58 9.11 -13.04 12.37
C ASN A 58 7.81 -12.84 11.59
N ASN A 59 7.85 -12.96 10.26
CA ASN A 59 6.71 -12.77 9.36
C ASN A 59 6.13 -11.36 9.44
N GLN A 60 6.95 -10.37 9.75
CA GLN A 60 6.56 -8.97 9.71
C GLN A 60 6.98 -8.33 8.40
N TYR A 61 6.24 -7.32 7.98
CA TYR A 61 6.41 -6.68 6.68
C TYR A 61 7.24 -5.42 6.82
N TRP A 62 8.24 -5.28 5.95
CA TRP A 62 9.06 -4.08 5.82
C TRP A 62 8.69 -3.39 4.53
N LEU A 63 8.31 -2.11 4.64
CA LEU A 63 7.65 -1.38 3.57
C LEU A 63 8.59 -0.43 2.87
N SER A 64 8.29 -0.15 1.60
CA SER A 64 8.98 0.90 0.84
C SER A 64 7.97 1.58 -0.09
N GLY A 65 8.20 2.86 -0.36
CA GLY A 65 7.49 3.56 -1.43
C GLY A 65 8.22 3.37 -2.75
N ASP A 66 7.50 3.51 -3.85
CA ASP A 66 8.10 3.42 -5.19
C ASP A 66 8.76 4.75 -5.60
N GLY A 67 8.40 5.85 -4.95
CA GLY A 67 8.98 7.17 -5.23
C GLY A 67 10.26 7.42 -4.45
N CYS A 68 11.12 8.30 -4.97
CA CYS A 68 12.40 8.60 -4.33
C CYS A 68 12.25 9.42 -3.05
N ASP A 69 11.13 10.11 -2.85
CA ASP A 69 10.90 10.93 -1.65
C ASP A 69 10.12 10.22 -0.57
N SER A 70 9.90 8.91 -0.72
CA SER A 70 9.12 8.15 0.25
C SER A 70 9.94 7.88 1.52
N LEU A 71 9.23 7.65 2.64
CA LEU A 71 9.86 7.25 3.89
C LEU A 71 10.59 5.92 3.72
N SER A 72 11.74 5.80 4.37
CA SER A 72 12.50 4.56 4.34
C SER A 72 11.78 3.45 5.11
N SER A 73 12.05 2.21 4.74
CA SER A 73 11.55 1.03 5.42
C SER A 73 11.92 1.05 6.91
N GLN A 74 13.13 1.48 7.23
CA GLN A 74 13.60 1.56 8.62
C GLN A 74 12.84 2.60 9.43
N ALA A 75 12.50 3.73 8.82
CA ALA A 75 11.75 4.77 9.51
C ALA A 75 10.34 4.32 9.87
N MET A 76 9.73 3.50 9.03
CA MET A 76 8.39 2.96 9.27
C MET A 76 8.39 1.77 10.24
N GLY A 77 9.50 1.02 10.30
CA GLY A 77 9.62 -0.15 11.15
C GLY A 77 8.93 -1.39 10.60
N ALA A 78 8.97 -2.46 11.35
CA ALA A 78 8.33 -3.72 11.00
C ALA A 78 6.83 -3.64 11.25
N ILE A 79 6.05 -4.14 10.29
CA ILE A 79 4.60 -4.07 10.32
C ILE A 79 4.03 -5.47 10.48
N PRO A 80 3.26 -5.74 11.56
CA PRO A 80 2.60 -7.03 11.73
C PRO A 80 1.38 -7.14 10.82
N LYS A 81 0.97 -8.37 10.54
CA LYS A 81 -0.15 -8.62 9.62
C LYS A 81 -1.45 -7.96 10.07
N ASP A 82 -1.70 -7.85 11.36
CA ASP A 82 -2.94 -7.26 11.88
C ASP A 82 -3.06 -5.76 11.59
N LYS A 83 -1.98 -5.09 11.20
CA LYS A 83 -2.00 -3.70 10.77
C LYS A 83 -2.25 -3.54 9.27
N VAL A 84 -2.23 -4.62 8.51
CA VAL A 84 -2.47 -4.57 7.06
C VAL A 84 -3.96 -4.67 6.80
N LEU A 85 -4.53 -3.67 6.12
CA LEU A 85 -5.95 -3.67 5.76
C LEU A 85 -6.21 -4.55 4.55
N GLY A 86 -5.32 -4.51 3.56
CA GLY A 86 -5.50 -5.33 2.37
C GLY A 86 -4.39 -5.10 1.36
N ALA A 87 -4.36 -5.96 0.34
CA ALA A 87 -3.42 -5.87 -0.77
C ALA A 87 -4.12 -5.35 -2.02
N LEU A 88 -3.39 -4.61 -2.84
CA LEU A 88 -3.91 -4.05 -4.09
C LEU A 88 -4.49 -5.14 -4.98
N LEU A 89 -5.75 -4.98 -5.36
CA LEU A 89 -6.45 -5.87 -6.27
C LEU A 89 -6.67 -5.18 -7.62
N TRP A 90 -7.14 -3.93 -7.60
CA TRP A 90 -7.39 -3.10 -8.78
C TRP A 90 -6.86 -1.70 -8.58
N HIS A 91 -6.37 -1.13 -9.68
CA HIS A 91 -5.91 0.25 -9.75
C HIS A 91 -6.68 0.96 -10.86
N ILE A 92 -7.34 2.07 -10.52
CA ILE A 92 -8.07 2.91 -11.45
C ILE A 92 -7.34 4.25 -11.53
N ALA A 93 -6.68 4.50 -12.66
CA ALA A 93 -5.92 5.73 -12.86
C ALA A 93 -6.88 6.93 -12.97
N SER A 94 -6.50 8.05 -12.38
CA SER A 94 -7.34 9.26 -12.39
C SER A 94 -7.62 9.76 -13.81
N GLN A 95 -6.68 9.59 -14.73
CA GLN A 95 -6.86 9.98 -16.13
C GLN A 95 -7.98 9.19 -16.81
N TRP A 96 -8.23 7.94 -16.39
CA TRP A 96 -9.32 7.12 -16.93
C TRP A 96 -10.68 7.66 -16.48
N LEU A 97 -10.76 8.16 -15.25
CA LEU A 97 -11.98 8.74 -14.73
C LEU A 97 -12.39 9.99 -15.51
N SER A 98 -11.46 10.78 -15.98
CA SER A 98 -11.76 11.96 -16.80
C SER A 98 -12.24 11.59 -18.20
N ILE A 99 -11.84 10.43 -18.72
CA ILE A 99 -12.31 9.93 -20.02
C ILE A 99 -13.76 9.43 -19.93
N ILE A 100 -14.10 8.80 -18.81
CA ILE A 100 -15.44 8.21 -18.60
C ILE A 100 -16.50 9.28 -18.37
N LYS A 101 -16.12 10.43 -17.88
CA LYS A 101 -17.04 11.56 -17.71
C LYS A 101 -17.55 12.07 -19.10
#